data_7de16558513f1488fc3a5976bf0e03c2
#
_entry.id   7de16558513f1488fc3a5976bf0e03c2
#
_cell.length_a   1.000
_cell.length_b   1.000
_cell.length_c   1.000
_cell.angle_alpha   90.00
_cell.angle_beta   90.00
_cell.angle_gamma   90.00
#
_symmetry.space_group_name_H-M   'P 1'
#
loop_
_entity.id
_entity.type
_entity.pdbx_description
1 polymer ?
#
loop_
_entity_poly.entity_id
_entity_poly.type
_entity_poly.pdbx_seq_one_letter_code
_entity_poly.pdbx_strand_id
1 'polypeptide(L)'
;MNRLLSLSIAPNTKRVYTVGWNAFCQFKGWRPNTIACGSIQDISQFVAWLSLRNLSPRTISTYVAGVGFFHKVNGWEDPTRDFLVTKLLEGCHRDRPSVDSRLPISLPILSDMVRALPHVCSSHFECEMFKAVLLSAFFGFMRVGEFAAHSKHNIQNSLLSISSLDFCHTNTGEASILISFHSCKNNQTGPLKQSV
;
A
#
# COMPACT_ATOMS: atom_id res chain seq x y z
N MET A 1 -9.64 24.70 -3.85
CA MET A 1 -9.50 23.98 -2.56
C MET A 1 -9.58 22.47 -2.75
N ASN A 2 -10.64 21.91 -3.34
CA ASN A 2 -10.83 20.44 -3.50
C ASN A 2 -9.71 19.72 -4.27
N ARG A 3 -9.10 20.35 -5.29
CA ARG A 3 -7.95 19.78 -6.03
C ARG A 3 -6.75 19.57 -5.12
N LEU A 4 -6.37 20.57 -4.31
CA LEU A 4 -5.22 20.46 -3.41
C LEU A 4 -5.44 19.41 -2.31
N LEU A 5 -6.66 19.36 -1.74
CA LEU A 5 -7.02 18.32 -0.77
C LEU A 5 -6.93 16.91 -1.38
N SER A 6 -7.36 16.75 -2.64
CA SER A 6 -7.26 15.45 -3.30
C SER A 6 -5.81 15.04 -3.64
N LEU A 7 -4.91 16.01 -3.77
CA LEU A 7 -3.48 15.78 -3.99
C LEU A 7 -2.70 15.58 -2.67
N SER A 8 -3.29 15.93 -1.51
CA SER A 8 -2.64 15.80 -0.21
C SER A 8 -2.49 14.35 0.28
N ILE A 9 -3.22 13.42 -0.30
CA ILE A 9 -3.15 11.99 0.01
C ILE A 9 -2.95 11.16 -1.25
N ALA A 10 -2.21 10.06 -1.11
CA ALA A 10 -1.97 9.14 -2.22
C ALA A 10 -3.30 8.59 -2.80
N PRO A 11 -3.41 8.39 -4.13
CA PRO A 11 -4.64 7.91 -4.77
C PRO A 11 -5.20 6.64 -4.16
N ASN A 12 -4.33 5.70 -3.78
CA ASN A 12 -4.74 4.46 -3.13
C ASN A 12 -5.30 4.70 -1.73
N THR A 13 -4.72 5.60 -0.94
CA THR A 13 -5.25 6.00 0.38
C THR A 13 -6.63 6.65 0.22
N LYS A 14 -6.79 7.54 -0.76
CA LYS A 14 -8.07 8.17 -1.07
C LYS A 14 -9.13 7.11 -1.39
N ARG A 15 -8.78 6.13 -2.24
CA ARG A 15 -9.69 5.03 -2.60
C ARG A 15 -10.15 4.25 -1.37
N VAL A 16 -9.22 3.87 -0.50
CA VAL A 16 -9.53 3.08 0.70
C VAL A 16 -10.36 3.90 1.69
N TYR A 17 -10.08 5.18 1.88
CA TYR A 17 -10.87 6.07 2.73
C TYR A 17 -12.28 6.27 2.18
N THR A 18 -12.45 6.38 0.86
CA THR A 18 -13.76 6.43 0.22
C THR A 18 -14.56 5.16 0.47
N VAL A 19 -13.93 3.98 0.42
CA VAL A 19 -14.58 2.71 0.75
C VAL A 19 -15.06 2.70 2.20
N GLY A 20 -14.22 3.15 3.15
CA GLY A 20 -14.58 3.26 4.56
C GLY A 20 -15.77 4.21 4.79
N TRP A 21 -15.76 5.37 4.14
CA TRP A 21 -16.87 6.32 4.19
C TRP A 21 -18.17 5.75 3.63
N ASN A 22 -18.10 5.10 2.46
CA ASN A 22 -19.28 4.47 1.85
C ASN A 22 -19.84 3.34 2.72
N ALA A 23 -18.98 2.56 3.37
CA ALA A 23 -19.42 1.55 4.35
C ALA A 23 -20.13 2.20 5.55
N PHE A 24 -19.66 3.35 6.03
CA PHE A 24 -20.33 4.11 7.09
C PHE A 24 -21.67 4.67 6.63
N CYS A 25 -21.76 5.24 5.43
CA CYS A 25 -23.04 5.66 4.84
C CYS A 25 -24.03 4.49 4.73
N GLN A 26 -23.57 3.32 4.30
CA GLN A 26 -24.40 2.10 4.23
C GLN A 26 -24.90 1.69 5.62
N PHE A 27 -24.04 1.70 6.63
CA PHE A 27 -24.41 1.42 8.02
C PHE A 27 -25.48 2.37 8.53
N LYS A 28 -25.39 3.67 8.20
CA LYS A 28 -26.36 4.70 8.57
C LYS A 28 -27.63 4.71 7.72
N GLY A 29 -27.71 3.90 6.66
CA GLY A 29 -28.81 3.95 5.68
C GLY A 29 -28.78 5.22 4.82
N TRP A 30 -27.63 5.92 4.73
CA TRP A 30 -27.46 7.09 3.90
C TRP A 30 -27.11 6.72 2.46
N ARG A 31 -27.43 7.62 1.52
CA ARG A 31 -26.95 7.43 0.14
C ARG A 31 -25.42 7.55 0.08
N PRO A 32 -24.77 6.84 -0.85
CA PRO A 32 -23.33 7.02 -1.09
C PRO A 32 -23.01 8.52 -1.33
N ASN A 33 -21.88 8.96 -0.80
CA ASN A 33 -21.42 10.36 -0.85
C ASN A 33 -22.33 11.39 -0.13
N THR A 34 -23.21 10.95 0.77
CA THR A 34 -23.93 11.87 1.64
C THR A 34 -22.94 12.70 2.45
N ILE A 35 -23.18 14.01 2.54
CA ILE A 35 -22.41 14.92 3.38
C ILE A 35 -23.19 15.07 4.69
N ALA A 36 -22.84 14.23 5.67
CA ALA A 36 -23.45 14.25 7.00
C ALA A 36 -22.40 13.85 8.05
N CYS A 37 -22.54 14.41 9.23
CA CYS A 37 -21.65 14.18 10.36
C CYS A 37 -22.15 12.98 11.18
N GLY A 38 -21.25 12.11 11.62
CA GLY A 38 -21.51 11.04 12.57
C GLY A 38 -21.11 11.42 13.99
N SER A 39 -21.86 10.98 14.98
CA SER A 39 -21.54 11.14 16.39
C SER A 39 -20.54 10.06 16.88
N ILE A 40 -19.99 10.23 18.09
CA ILE A 40 -19.18 9.21 18.77
C ILE A 40 -19.94 7.89 18.87
N GLN A 41 -21.23 7.97 19.20
CA GLN A 41 -22.11 6.80 19.30
C GLN A 41 -22.24 6.07 17.95
N ASP A 42 -22.41 6.83 16.85
CA ASP A 42 -22.51 6.24 15.51
C ASP A 42 -21.22 5.51 15.11
N ILE A 43 -20.05 6.11 15.40
CA ILE A 43 -18.77 5.47 15.11
C ILE A 43 -18.55 4.23 15.98
N SER A 44 -18.93 4.28 17.25
CA SER A 44 -18.83 3.14 18.17
C SER A 44 -19.67 1.96 17.68
N GLN A 45 -20.91 2.23 17.28
CA GLN A 45 -21.81 1.22 16.72
C GLN A 45 -21.31 0.71 15.36
N PHE A 46 -20.72 1.58 14.55
CA PHE A 46 -20.11 1.20 13.27
C PHE A 46 -18.94 0.23 13.45
N VAL A 47 -18.07 0.47 14.45
CA VAL A 47 -16.97 -0.47 14.78
C VAL A 47 -17.54 -1.84 15.16
N ALA A 48 -18.55 -1.88 16.02
CA ALA A 48 -19.21 -3.12 16.40
C ALA A 48 -19.85 -3.84 15.20
N TRP A 49 -20.53 -3.10 14.33
CA TRP A 49 -21.16 -3.62 13.12
C TRP A 49 -20.14 -4.22 12.14
N LEU A 50 -18.98 -3.56 11.95
CA LEU A 50 -17.89 -4.08 11.13
C LEU A 50 -17.28 -5.35 11.73
N SER A 51 -17.16 -5.40 13.08
CA SER A 51 -16.65 -6.55 13.81
C SER A 51 -17.57 -7.76 13.64
N LEU A 52 -18.89 -7.59 13.78
CA LEU A 52 -19.87 -8.64 13.55
C LEU A 52 -19.86 -9.19 12.12
N ARG A 53 -19.41 -8.41 11.15
CA ARG A 53 -19.21 -8.84 9.76
C ARG A 53 -17.88 -9.55 9.52
N ASN A 54 -17.14 -9.88 10.57
CA ASN A 54 -15.86 -10.58 10.53
C ASN A 54 -14.76 -9.87 9.71
N LEU A 55 -14.82 -8.51 9.58
CA LEU A 55 -13.73 -7.78 8.99
C LEU A 55 -12.49 -7.84 9.88
N SER A 56 -11.31 -7.87 9.25
CA SER A 56 -10.05 -7.84 10.01
C SER A 56 -9.92 -6.54 10.83
N PRO A 57 -9.33 -6.57 12.02
CA PRO A 57 -9.14 -5.37 12.86
C PRO A 57 -8.43 -4.25 12.11
N ARG A 58 -7.46 -4.59 11.25
CA ARG A 58 -6.75 -3.63 10.38
C ARG A 58 -7.69 -2.95 9.39
N THR A 59 -8.63 -3.70 8.80
CA THR A 59 -9.64 -3.16 7.88
C THR A 59 -10.59 -2.22 8.63
N ILE A 60 -11.06 -2.63 9.83
CA ILE A 60 -11.92 -1.82 10.68
C ILE A 60 -11.25 -0.48 11.02
N SER A 61 -10.00 -0.51 11.51
CA SER A 61 -9.22 0.69 11.81
C SER A 61 -9.07 1.59 10.59
N THR A 62 -8.84 1.00 9.41
CA THR A 62 -8.69 1.76 8.16
C THR A 62 -10.00 2.42 7.74
N TYR A 63 -11.14 1.75 7.90
CA TYR A 63 -12.45 2.33 7.59
C TYR A 63 -12.80 3.49 8.53
N VAL A 64 -12.55 3.31 9.84
CA VAL A 64 -12.72 4.38 10.82
C VAL A 64 -11.82 5.57 10.52
N ALA A 65 -10.55 5.35 10.14
CA ALA A 65 -9.65 6.41 9.71
C ALA A 65 -10.18 7.16 8.47
N GLY A 66 -10.83 6.46 7.53
CA GLY A 66 -11.52 7.06 6.39
C GLY A 66 -12.66 7.98 6.83
N VAL A 67 -13.48 7.55 7.79
CA VAL A 67 -14.56 8.39 8.36
C VAL A 67 -13.98 9.64 9.02
N GLY A 68 -12.91 9.51 9.83
CA GLY A 68 -12.24 10.65 10.45
C GLY A 68 -11.65 11.62 9.44
N PHE A 69 -11.11 11.12 8.33
CA PHE A 69 -10.63 11.97 7.24
C PHE A 69 -11.77 12.81 6.64
N PHE A 70 -12.92 12.20 6.34
CA PHE A 70 -14.06 12.92 5.79
C PHE A 70 -14.64 13.94 6.76
N HIS A 71 -14.67 13.66 8.08
CA HIS A 71 -15.06 14.66 9.08
C HIS A 71 -14.14 15.88 9.03
N LYS A 72 -12.83 15.69 9.06
CA LYS A 72 -11.84 16.78 9.02
C LYS A 72 -11.92 17.62 7.74
N VAL A 73 -12.05 16.96 6.59
CA VAL A 73 -12.16 17.66 5.29
C VAL A 73 -13.40 18.54 5.22
N ASN A 74 -14.49 18.15 5.87
CA ASN A 74 -15.73 18.93 5.92
C ASN A 74 -15.79 19.90 7.11
N GLY A 75 -14.73 20.01 7.91
CA GLY A 75 -14.68 20.93 9.05
C GLY A 75 -15.54 20.48 10.23
N TRP A 76 -15.93 19.21 10.30
CA TRP A 76 -16.66 18.63 11.43
C TRP A 76 -15.72 18.15 12.51
N GLU A 77 -16.20 18.08 13.73
CA GLU A 77 -15.50 17.42 14.82
C GLU A 77 -15.20 15.96 14.44
N ASP A 78 -13.98 15.50 14.76
CA ASP A 78 -13.54 14.13 14.47
C ASP A 78 -13.81 13.21 15.66
N PRO A 79 -14.89 12.41 15.65
CA PRO A 79 -15.25 11.54 16.75
C PRO A 79 -14.40 10.25 16.80
N THR A 80 -13.58 9.99 15.79
CA THR A 80 -12.83 8.74 15.67
C THR A 80 -11.65 8.63 16.65
N ARG A 81 -11.29 9.75 17.29
CA ARG A 81 -10.24 9.81 18.33
C ARG A 81 -10.77 9.74 19.75
N ASP A 82 -12.07 9.63 19.90
CA ASP A 82 -12.69 9.47 21.21
C ASP A 82 -12.16 8.22 21.93
N PHE A 83 -12.12 8.30 23.27
CA PHE A 83 -11.65 7.21 24.12
C PHE A 83 -12.43 5.91 23.87
N LEU A 84 -13.75 5.99 23.75
CA LEU A 84 -14.61 4.81 23.54
C LEU A 84 -14.29 4.15 22.21
N VAL A 85 -14.17 4.92 21.12
CA VAL A 85 -13.85 4.41 19.79
C VAL A 85 -12.46 3.74 19.80
N THR A 86 -11.48 4.39 20.43
CA THR A 86 -10.12 3.85 20.56
C THR A 86 -10.12 2.52 21.29
N LYS A 87 -10.87 2.42 22.41
CA LYS A 87 -10.96 1.16 23.18
C LYS A 87 -11.69 0.05 22.43
N LEU A 88 -12.69 0.37 21.63
CA LEU A 88 -13.35 -0.62 20.77
C LEU A 88 -12.41 -1.14 19.69
N LEU A 89 -11.60 -0.29 19.05
CA LEU A 89 -10.59 -0.72 18.10
C LEU A 89 -9.52 -1.60 18.74
N GLU A 90 -9.03 -1.24 19.94
CA GLU A 90 -8.12 -2.10 20.71
C GLU A 90 -8.78 -3.46 21.03
N GLY A 91 -10.05 -3.45 21.41
CA GLY A 91 -10.83 -4.67 21.64
C GLY A 91 -10.88 -5.56 20.41
N CYS A 92 -11.18 -5.00 19.24
CA CYS A 92 -11.15 -5.74 17.97
C CYS A 92 -9.77 -6.39 17.68
N HIS A 93 -8.67 -5.68 17.98
CA HIS A 93 -7.32 -6.21 17.80
C HIS A 93 -6.98 -7.35 18.76
N ARG A 94 -7.49 -7.29 20.01
CA ARG A 94 -7.31 -8.35 21.00
C ARG A 94 -8.18 -9.57 20.73
N ASP A 95 -9.41 -9.36 20.28
CA ASP A 95 -10.35 -10.43 19.93
C ASP A 95 -9.84 -11.26 18.74
N ARG A 96 -9.25 -10.61 17.76
CA ARG A 96 -8.73 -11.24 16.54
C ARG A 96 -7.31 -10.79 16.24
N PRO A 97 -6.30 -11.29 17.01
CA PRO A 97 -4.92 -10.96 16.77
C PRO A 97 -4.49 -11.48 15.39
N SER A 98 -4.00 -10.60 14.53
CA SER A 98 -3.38 -11.01 13.26
C SER A 98 -1.90 -11.24 13.48
N VAL A 99 -1.48 -12.49 13.40
CA VAL A 99 -0.05 -12.83 13.35
C VAL A 99 0.40 -12.73 11.89
N ASP A 100 1.41 -11.94 11.63
CA ASP A 100 2.06 -11.91 10.31
C ASP A 100 2.94 -13.17 10.21
N SER A 101 2.45 -14.16 9.48
CA SER A 101 3.16 -15.41 9.24
C SER A 101 4.18 -15.35 8.10
N ARG A 102 4.28 -14.20 7.41
CA ARG A 102 5.23 -14.03 6.32
C ARG A 102 6.64 -13.94 6.87
N LEU A 103 7.51 -14.81 6.38
CA LEU A 103 8.92 -14.78 6.68
C LEU A 103 9.68 -14.00 5.61
N PRO A 104 10.79 -13.34 5.98
CA PRO A 104 11.64 -12.67 5.00
C PRO A 104 12.28 -13.72 4.07
N ILE A 105 12.44 -13.34 2.80
CA ILE A 105 13.22 -14.15 1.87
C ILE A 105 14.69 -14.04 2.30
N SER A 106 15.29 -15.18 2.66
CA SER A 106 16.72 -15.27 2.95
C SER A 106 17.50 -15.60 1.67
N LEU A 107 18.83 -15.41 1.70
CA LEU A 107 19.69 -15.72 0.55
C LEU A 107 19.60 -17.18 0.10
N PRO A 108 19.54 -18.20 0.99
CA PRO A 108 19.29 -19.57 0.57
C PRO A 108 17.96 -19.74 -0.17
N ILE A 109 16.88 -19.15 0.33
CA ILE A 109 15.56 -19.21 -0.32
C ILE A 109 15.63 -18.56 -1.71
N LEU A 110 16.27 -17.39 -1.83
CA LEU A 110 16.46 -16.73 -3.13
C LEU A 110 17.22 -17.63 -4.10
N SER A 111 18.31 -18.28 -3.64
CA SER A 111 19.10 -19.21 -4.45
C SER A 111 18.26 -20.39 -4.93
N ASP A 112 17.41 -20.95 -4.07
CA ASP A 112 16.51 -22.04 -4.43
C ASP A 112 15.43 -21.58 -5.44
N MET A 113 14.86 -20.36 -5.25
CA MET A 113 13.94 -19.77 -6.21
C MET A 113 14.58 -19.61 -7.60
N VAL A 114 15.78 -19.04 -7.67
CA VAL A 114 16.51 -18.86 -8.94
C VAL A 114 16.81 -20.21 -9.60
N ARG A 115 17.18 -21.21 -8.81
CA ARG A 115 17.45 -22.57 -9.30
C ARG A 115 16.21 -23.29 -9.84
N ALA A 116 15.04 -22.96 -9.31
CA ALA A 116 13.76 -23.53 -9.76
C ALA A 116 13.23 -22.91 -11.05
N LEU A 117 13.66 -21.69 -11.44
CA LEU A 117 13.14 -20.97 -12.62
C LEU A 117 13.15 -21.79 -13.91
N PRO A 118 14.23 -22.52 -14.29
CA PRO A 118 14.22 -23.32 -15.53
C PRO A 118 13.15 -24.39 -15.57
N HIS A 119 12.62 -24.80 -14.43
CA HIS A 119 11.60 -25.85 -14.32
C HIS A 119 10.14 -25.31 -14.37
N VAL A 120 9.98 -24.00 -14.16
CA VAL A 120 8.65 -23.37 -14.05
C VAL A 120 8.39 -22.35 -15.16
N CYS A 121 9.43 -21.82 -15.80
CA CYS A 121 9.31 -20.85 -16.88
C CYS A 121 9.04 -21.55 -18.23
N SER A 122 8.24 -20.90 -19.08
CA SER A 122 7.86 -21.41 -20.39
C SER A 122 8.93 -21.14 -21.46
N SER A 123 9.87 -20.22 -21.24
CA SER A 123 10.93 -19.87 -22.18
C SER A 123 12.20 -19.43 -21.45
N HIS A 124 13.33 -19.48 -22.15
CA HIS A 124 14.60 -18.98 -21.64
C HIS A 124 14.54 -17.48 -21.32
N PHE A 125 13.88 -16.69 -22.16
CA PHE A 125 13.67 -15.26 -21.91
C PHE A 125 12.93 -15.01 -20.61
N GLU A 126 11.84 -15.75 -20.36
CA GLU A 126 11.07 -15.64 -19.14
C GLU A 126 11.90 -16.01 -17.91
N CYS A 127 12.72 -17.05 -18.01
CA CYS A 127 13.62 -17.48 -16.95
C CYS A 127 14.62 -16.37 -16.58
N GLU A 128 15.32 -15.79 -17.54
CA GLU A 128 16.30 -14.72 -17.30
C GLU A 128 15.63 -13.42 -16.82
N MET A 129 14.43 -13.13 -17.31
CA MET A 129 13.62 -11.99 -16.84
C MET A 129 13.28 -12.14 -15.36
N PHE A 130 12.73 -13.28 -14.92
CA PHE A 130 12.40 -13.49 -13.52
C PHE A 130 13.63 -13.56 -12.62
N LYS A 131 14.74 -14.11 -13.12
CA LYS A 131 16.00 -14.12 -12.40
C LYS A 131 16.51 -12.68 -12.15
N ALA A 132 16.50 -11.84 -13.17
CA ALA A 132 16.87 -10.43 -13.03
C ALA A 132 15.95 -9.69 -12.04
N VAL A 133 14.63 -9.92 -12.12
CA VAL A 133 13.65 -9.33 -11.20
C VAL A 133 13.89 -9.77 -9.75
N LEU A 134 14.09 -11.07 -9.50
CA LEU A 134 14.31 -11.60 -8.15
C LEU A 134 15.60 -11.06 -7.52
N LEU A 135 16.69 -11.04 -8.30
CA LEU A 135 17.98 -10.53 -7.83
C LEU A 135 17.91 -9.02 -7.57
N SER A 136 17.34 -8.24 -8.51
CA SER A 136 17.20 -6.80 -8.35
C SER A 136 16.28 -6.46 -7.17
N ALA A 137 15.18 -7.19 -6.97
CA ALA A 137 14.27 -6.97 -5.85
C ALA A 137 14.95 -7.25 -4.51
N PHE A 138 15.73 -8.31 -4.44
CA PHE A 138 16.41 -8.71 -3.20
C PHE A 138 17.56 -7.76 -2.83
N PHE A 139 18.51 -7.58 -3.75
CA PHE A 139 19.69 -6.75 -3.48
C PHE A 139 19.41 -5.25 -3.55
N GLY A 140 18.45 -4.82 -4.39
CA GLY A 140 18.01 -3.43 -4.48
C GLY A 140 16.92 -3.04 -3.49
N PHE A 141 16.46 -3.95 -2.61
CA PHE A 141 15.33 -3.74 -1.68
C PHE A 141 14.09 -3.17 -2.36
N MET A 142 13.83 -3.60 -3.60
CA MET A 142 12.80 -3.06 -4.45
C MET A 142 11.42 -3.65 -4.12
N ARG A 143 10.39 -2.83 -4.29
CA ARG A 143 9.01 -3.28 -4.16
C ARG A 143 8.46 -3.79 -5.49
N VAL A 144 7.57 -4.79 -5.45
CA VAL A 144 6.93 -5.35 -6.66
C VAL A 144 6.31 -4.26 -7.55
N GLY A 145 5.73 -3.21 -6.97
CA GLY A 145 5.15 -2.10 -7.72
C GLY A 145 6.15 -1.19 -8.45
N GLU A 146 7.46 -1.40 -8.27
CA GLU A 146 8.51 -0.64 -8.95
C GLU A 146 8.92 -1.29 -10.28
N PHE A 147 8.63 -2.58 -10.48
CA PHE A 147 8.91 -3.30 -11.73
C PHE A 147 7.71 -4.04 -12.34
N ALA A 148 6.57 -4.11 -11.63
CA ALA A 148 5.35 -4.76 -12.15
C ALA A 148 4.15 -3.80 -12.12
N ALA A 149 3.51 -3.62 -13.27
CA ALA A 149 2.27 -2.85 -13.36
C ALA A 149 1.08 -3.64 -12.83
N HIS A 150 0.21 -3.00 -12.06
CA HIS A 150 -1.03 -3.62 -11.58
C HIS A 150 -2.05 -3.90 -12.70
N SER A 151 -1.98 -3.21 -13.83
CA SER A 151 -2.79 -3.46 -15.01
C SER A 151 -2.17 -2.86 -16.27
N LYS A 152 -2.53 -3.42 -17.45
CA LYS A 152 -2.07 -2.92 -18.76
C LYS A 152 -2.47 -1.45 -19.04
N HIS A 153 -3.52 -0.96 -18.39
CA HIS A 153 -4.04 0.42 -18.59
C HIS A 153 -3.45 1.43 -17.63
N ASN A 154 -2.66 1.01 -16.65
CA ASN A 154 -2.10 1.89 -15.62
C ASN A 154 -0.60 1.71 -15.51
N ILE A 155 0.09 1.90 -16.62
CA ILE A 155 1.55 2.00 -16.66
C ILE A 155 1.91 3.34 -16.05
N GLN A 156 2.15 3.36 -14.75
CA GLN A 156 2.63 4.54 -14.07
C GLN A 156 4.09 4.78 -14.50
N ASN A 157 4.46 6.06 -14.63
CA ASN A 157 5.84 6.49 -14.90
C ASN A 157 6.86 6.07 -13.81
N SER A 158 6.43 5.26 -12.84
CA SER A 158 7.23 4.75 -11.72
C SER A 158 7.81 3.36 -11.97
N LEU A 159 7.46 2.72 -13.10
CA LEU A 159 8.02 1.41 -13.42
C LEU A 159 9.44 1.55 -13.94
N LEU A 160 10.29 0.61 -13.54
CA LEU A 160 11.61 0.45 -14.12
C LEU A 160 11.51 0.21 -15.62
N SER A 161 12.29 0.97 -16.38
CA SER A 161 12.51 0.78 -17.79
C SER A 161 14.01 0.56 -18.03
N ILE A 162 14.37 0.13 -19.22
CA ILE A 162 15.78 -0.06 -19.58
C ILE A 162 16.58 1.25 -19.46
N SER A 163 15.94 2.40 -19.67
CA SER A 163 16.53 3.73 -19.50
C SER A 163 16.76 4.11 -18.02
N SER A 164 16.27 3.32 -17.07
CA SER A 164 16.51 3.50 -15.64
C SER A 164 17.74 2.75 -15.15
N LEU A 165 18.46 2.04 -16.04
CA LEU A 165 19.60 1.20 -15.70
C LEU A 165 20.86 1.75 -16.37
N ASP A 166 21.87 2.08 -15.57
CA ASP A 166 23.19 2.45 -16.01
C ASP A 166 24.20 1.39 -15.55
N PHE A 167 24.99 0.88 -16.48
CA PHE A 167 26.08 -0.03 -16.20
C PHE A 167 27.34 0.75 -15.93
N CYS A 168 27.86 0.66 -14.72
CA CYS A 168 29.05 1.37 -14.28
C CYS A 168 30.16 0.36 -13.93
N HIS A 169 31.40 0.79 -14.10
CA HIS A 169 32.55 0.09 -13.53
C HIS A 169 33.09 0.91 -12.38
N THR A 170 33.32 0.26 -11.25
CA THR A 170 33.98 0.90 -10.12
C THR A 170 35.46 1.13 -10.43
N ASN A 171 36.11 2.02 -9.69
CA ASN A 171 37.55 2.24 -9.81
C ASN A 171 38.39 1.00 -9.52
N THR A 172 37.79 -0.02 -8.90
CA THR A 172 38.37 -1.34 -8.64
C THR A 172 38.18 -2.33 -9.80
N GLY A 173 37.50 -1.91 -10.90
CA GLY A 173 37.20 -2.77 -12.04
C GLY A 173 35.97 -3.67 -11.88
N GLU A 174 35.27 -3.57 -10.75
CA GLU A 174 34.04 -4.32 -10.52
C GLU A 174 32.88 -3.72 -11.30
N ALA A 175 32.05 -4.57 -11.94
CA ALA A 175 30.85 -4.13 -12.62
C ALA A 175 29.75 -3.85 -11.60
N SER A 176 29.09 -2.71 -11.73
CA SER A 176 27.94 -2.31 -10.90
C SER A 176 26.79 -1.84 -11.77
N ILE A 177 25.56 -1.95 -11.26
CA ILE A 177 24.36 -1.47 -11.93
C ILE A 177 23.77 -0.36 -11.07
N LEU A 178 23.68 0.84 -11.64
CA LEU A 178 22.97 1.95 -11.05
C LEU A 178 21.51 1.91 -11.49
N ILE A 179 20.59 1.87 -10.53
CA ILE A 179 19.16 1.86 -10.80
C ILE A 179 18.56 3.21 -10.39
N SER A 180 18.03 3.95 -11.37
CA SER A 180 17.43 5.26 -11.17
C SER A 180 15.91 5.18 -11.13
N PHE A 181 15.30 5.70 -10.05
CA PHE A 181 13.85 5.74 -9.89
C PHE A 181 13.32 7.15 -10.13
N HIS A 182 12.32 7.29 -10.99
CA HIS A 182 11.65 8.58 -11.23
C HIS A 182 10.66 8.95 -10.10
N SER A 183 10.08 7.96 -9.43
CA SER A 183 9.23 8.19 -8.26
C SER A 183 9.23 6.96 -7.36
N CYS A 184 9.07 7.16 -6.05
CA CYS A 184 8.87 6.07 -5.11
C CYS A 184 7.75 6.41 -4.12
N LYS A 185 7.28 5.41 -3.36
CA LYS A 185 6.17 5.58 -2.41
C LYS A 185 6.42 6.69 -1.37
N ASN A 186 7.67 6.95 -1.02
CA ASN A 186 8.05 7.94 -0.01
C ASN A 186 8.39 9.31 -0.62
N ASN A 187 8.57 9.40 -1.94
CA ASN A 187 8.81 10.63 -2.65
C ASN A 187 7.96 10.67 -3.92
N GLN A 188 6.73 11.16 -3.79
CA GLN A 188 5.77 11.27 -4.90
C GLN A 188 5.84 12.62 -5.61
N THR A 189 6.71 13.56 -5.16
CA THR A 189 6.68 14.97 -5.58
C THR A 189 7.97 15.47 -6.24
N GLY A 190 8.98 14.64 -6.45
CA GLY A 190 10.24 15.12 -7.06
C GLY A 190 11.13 14.03 -7.62
N PRO A 191 12.15 14.40 -8.44
CA PRO A 191 13.15 13.47 -8.92
C PRO A 191 13.95 12.92 -7.74
N LEU A 192 14.13 11.61 -7.70
CA LEU A 192 14.92 10.94 -6.67
C LEU A 192 16.39 11.13 -6.92
N LYS A 193 17.10 11.55 -5.90
CA LYS A 193 18.56 11.46 -5.86
C LYS A 193 18.96 9.99 -5.70
N GLN A 194 19.92 9.59 -6.50
CA GLN A 194 20.56 8.30 -6.56
C GLN A 194 20.93 7.77 -5.17
N SER A 195 20.62 6.51 -4.91
CA SER A 195 21.33 5.72 -3.90
C SER A 195 22.32 4.80 -4.63
N VAL A 196 23.56 4.98 -4.30
CA VAL A 196 24.66 4.09 -4.69
C VAL A 196 24.52 2.75 -3.98
#